data_ed7d9fa58168647be1398950c5092ac5
#
_entry.id   ed7d9fa58168647be1398950c5092ac5
#
_cell.length_a   1.000
_cell.length_b   1.000
_cell.length_c   1.000
_cell.angle_alpha   90.00
_cell.angle_beta   90.00
_cell.angle_gamma   90.00
#
_symmetry.space_group_name_H-M   'P 1'
#
loop_
_entity.id
_entity.type
_entity.pdbx_description
1 polymer ?
#
loop_
_entity_poly.entity_id
_entity_poly.type
_entity_poly.pdbx_seq_one_letter_code
_entity_poly.pdbx_strand_id
1 'polypeptide(L)'
;HLSFFSAFKLFNLSKLFFLCFTISVCLIGKSISEDKIKIGLIVPLTGEYKEIGDSIVKSVIMAANKIDDDNIEIHIKDNSSRPRDTFLAAKELNEAGIKIVIGPIFQKNLKLLSSFSDMTFLSLTNKIESNPKNVISVGVNAISQINTIKKFLKKENLERSLFLIPNTSFKNEIELAIKKTKLNLKNKFVYDTDPTILTDQIEKITRY
;
A
#
# COMPACT_ATOMS: atom_id res chain seq x y z
N HIS A 1 72.75 -36.71 -13.38
CA HIS A 1 71.47 -37.41 -13.52
C HIS A 1 70.43 -37.00 -12.46
N LEU A 2 70.79 -36.36 -11.29
CA LEU A 2 69.82 -35.96 -10.25
C LEU A 2 69.14 -34.62 -10.53
N SER A 3 69.71 -33.72 -11.36
CA SER A 3 69.11 -32.38 -11.58
C SER A 3 67.86 -32.37 -12.50
N PHE A 4 67.78 -33.34 -13.41
CA PHE A 4 66.69 -33.42 -14.38
C PHE A 4 65.38 -33.92 -13.73
N PHE A 5 65.44 -34.81 -12.76
CA PHE A 5 64.31 -35.35 -12.03
C PHE A 5 63.71 -34.32 -11.09
N SER A 6 64.47 -33.43 -10.51
CA SER A 6 64.05 -32.34 -9.68
C SER A 6 63.27 -31.28 -10.46
N ALA A 7 63.74 -30.89 -11.63
CA ALA A 7 63.11 -29.90 -12.50
C ALA A 7 61.77 -30.42 -13.06
N PHE A 8 61.63 -31.69 -13.37
CA PHE A 8 60.43 -32.31 -13.88
C PHE A 8 59.32 -32.39 -12.77
N LYS A 9 59.72 -32.64 -11.52
CA LYS A 9 58.81 -32.62 -10.37
C LYS A 9 58.33 -31.24 -10.05
N LEU A 10 59.15 -30.20 -10.10
CA LEU A 10 58.80 -28.80 -9.92
C LEU A 10 57.83 -28.30 -11.00
N PHE A 11 58.03 -28.72 -12.26
CA PHE A 11 57.18 -28.33 -13.38
C PHE A 11 55.79 -28.94 -13.30
N ASN A 12 55.65 -30.16 -12.80
CA ASN A 12 54.34 -30.79 -12.55
C ASN A 12 53.65 -30.19 -11.33
N LEU A 13 54.38 -29.78 -10.31
CA LEU A 13 53.83 -29.13 -9.12
C LEU A 13 53.25 -27.73 -9.45
N SER A 14 53.96 -26.99 -10.33
CA SER A 14 53.52 -25.69 -10.86
C SER A 14 52.23 -25.81 -11.67
N LYS A 15 52.12 -26.82 -12.54
CA LYS A 15 50.87 -27.09 -13.29
C LYS A 15 49.72 -27.48 -12.40
N LEU A 16 49.98 -28.28 -11.37
CA LEU A 16 48.94 -28.66 -10.39
C LEU A 16 48.46 -27.44 -9.60
N PHE A 17 49.39 -26.56 -9.21
CA PHE A 17 49.04 -25.31 -8.51
C PHE A 17 48.21 -24.35 -9.41
N PHE A 18 48.60 -24.26 -10.70
CA PHE A 18 47.84 -23.43 -11.66
C PHE A 18 46.45 -24.01 -11.95
N LEU A 19 46.34 -25.35 -12.01
CA LEU A 19 45.05 -26.03 -12.17
C LEU A 19 44.15 -25.85 -10.94
N CYS A 20 44.69 -25.97 -9.73
CA CYS A 20 43.93 -25.71 -8.50
C CYS A 20 43.53 -24.24 -8.38
N PHE A 21 44.37 -23.30 -8.80
CA PHE A 21 44.05 -21.87 -8.79
C PHE A 21 42.95 -21.53 -9.79
N THR A 22 42.99 -22.11 -11.02
CA THR A 22 41.91 -21.90 -12.02
C THR A 22 40.59 -22.50 -11.57
N ILE A 23 40.62 -23.69 -10.96
CA ILE A 23 39.39 -24.30 -10.37
C ILE A 23 38.85 -23.46 -9.21
N SER A 24 39.73 -22.92 -8.36
CA SER A 24 39.33 -22.03 -7.26
C SER A 24 38.68 -20.72 -7.75
N VAL A 25 39.21 -20.13 -8.84
CA VAL A 25 38.63 -18.92 -9.46
C VAL A 25 37.30 -19.22 -10.16
N CYS A 26 37.14 -20.40 -10.75
CA CYS A 26 35.85 -20.82 -11.34
C CYS A 26 34.78 -21.13 -10.32
N LEU A 27 35.16 -21.50 -9.09
CA LEU A 27 34.24 -21.76 -7.98
C LEU A 27 33.77 -20.47 -7.26
N ILE A 28 34.39 -19.31 -7.56
CA ILE A 28 33.82 -18.02 -7.23
C ILE A 28 32.67 -17.74 -8.24
N GLY A 29 31.71 -18.65 -8.28
CA GLY A 29 30.45 -18.42 -8.97
C GLY A 29 29.90 -17.11 -8.45
N LYS A 30 29.61 -16.16 -9.33
CA LYS A 30 28.73 -15.04 -8.99
C LYS A 30 27.51 -15.65 -8.31
N SER A 31 27.42 -15.51 -7.01
CA SER A 31 26.14 -15.59 -6.34
C SER A 31 25.30 -14.51 -7.05
N ILE A 32 24.46 -14.94 -7.98
CA ILE A 32 23.40 -14.09 -8.51
C ILE A 32 22.52 -13.92 -7.29
N SER A 33 22.76 -12.85 -6.54
CA SER A 33 21.80 -12.37 -5.55
C SER A 33 20.57 -12.04 -6.39
N GLU A 34 19.60 -12.92 -6.40
CA GLU A 34 18.30 -12.66 -6.97
C GLU A 34 17.79 -11.42 -6.24
N ASP A 35 17.63 -10.31 -7.00
CA ASP A 35 17.25 -9.02 -6.43
C ASP A 35 15.88 -9.17 -5.77
N LYS A 36 15.85 -9.18 -4.44
CA LYS A 36 14.60 -9.30 -3.68
C LYS A 36 13.69 -8.12 -3.97
N ILE A 37 12.43 -8.40 -4.19
CA ILE A 37 11.36 -7.41 -4.32
C ILE A 37 11.04 -6.88 -2.93
N LYS A 38 11.60 -5.71 -2.59
CA LYS A 38 11.39 -5.07 -1.29
C LYS A 38 10.14 -4.19 -1.33
N ILE A 39 9.19 -4.47 -0.45
CA ILE A 39 7.96 -3.71 -0.27
C ILE A 39 7.93 -3.13 1.13
N GLY A 40 7.75 -1.82 1.24
CA GLY A 40 7.53 -1.14 2.52
C GLY A 40 6.09 -1.26 2.98
N LEU A 41 5.88 -1.30 4.28
CA LEU A 41 4.57 -1.25 4.90
C LEU A 41 4.61 -0.22 6.04
N ILE A 42 3.85 0.89 5.89
CA ILE A 42 3.75 1.95 6.90
C ILE A 42 2.35 1.93 7.50
N VAL A 43 2.24 1.49 8.75
CA VAL A 43 0.98 1.36 9.49
C VAL A 43 1.16 1.74 10.96
N PRO A 44 0.09 2.09 11.70
CA PRO A 44 0.19 2.32 13.12
C PRO A 44 0.33 0.99 13.88
N LEU A 45 1.47 0.75 14.48
CA LEU A 45 1.70 -0.41 15.37
C LEU A 45 1.64 -0.02 16.85
N THR A 46 1.54 1.29 17.10
CA THR A 46 1.38 1.87 18.44
C THR A 46 0.26 2.91 18.44
N GLY A 47 -0.25 3.23 19.65
CA GLY A 47 -1.30 4.22 19.84
C GLY A 47 -2.71 3.71 19.56
N GLU A 48 -3.65 4.65 19.39
CA GLU A 48 -5.09 4.42 19.28
C GLU A 48 -5.50 3.46 18.14
N TYR A 49 -4.75 3.49 17.03
CA TYR A 49 -5.09 2.74 15.81
C TYR A 49 -4.26 1.46 15.65
N LYS A 50 -3.63 0.99 16.72
CA LYS A 50 -2.76 -0.21 16.69
C LYS A 50 -3.47 -1.44 16.14
N GLU A 51 -4.71 -1.70 16.56
CA GLU A 51 -5.48 -2.88 16.12
C GLU A 51 -5.72 -2.90 14.60
N ILE A 52 -5.93 -1.72 14.01
CA ILE A 52 -6.05 -1.58 12.55
C ILE A 52 -4.72 -1.89 11.89
N GLY A 53 -3.62 -1.36 12.41
CA GLY A 53 -2.28 -1.63 11.91
C GLY A 53 -1.92 -3.11 11.96
N ASP A 54 -2.15 -3.76 13.09
CA ASP A 54 -1.92 -5.20 13.27
C ASP A 54 -2.74 -6.04 12.28
N SER A 55 -3.99 -5.66 12.02
CA SER A 55 -4.85 -6.34 11.06
C SER A 55 -4.32 -6.21 9.62
N ILE A 56 -3.80 -5.06 9.26
CA ILE A 56 -3.19 -4.82 7.94
C ILE A 56 -1.90 -5.62 7.80
N VAL A 57 -1.04 -5.63 8.82
CA VAL A 57 0.19 -6.44 8.82
C VAL A 57 -0.14 -7.90 8.56
N LYS A 58 -1.09 -8.47 9.32
CA LYS A 58 -1.54 -9.85 9.13
C LYS A 58 -2.03 -10.10 7.70
N SER A 59 -2.83 -9.18 7.15
CA SER A 59 -3.36 -9.29 5.79
C SER A 59 -2.27 -9.27 4.74
N VAL A 60 -1.26 -8.39 4.88
CA VAL A 60 -0.13 -8.30 3.94
C VAL A 60 0.74 -9.55 4.02
N ILE A 61 1.03 -10.05 5.23
CA ILE A 61 1.79 -11.29 5.41
C ILE A 61 1.04 -12.48 4.82
N MET A 62 -0.27 -12.59 5.05
CA MET A 62 -1.10 -13.64 4.45
C MET A 62 -1.10 -13.59 2.93
N ALA A 63 -1.14 -12.38 2.34
CA ALA A 63 -1.08 -12.19 0.91
C ALA A 63 0.29 -12.60 0.34
N ALA A 64 1.39 -12.19 1.00
CA ALA A 64 2.74 -12.57 0.62
C ALA A 64 2.94 -14.09 0.66
N ASN A 65 2.49 -14.75 1.74
CA ASN A 65 2.55 -16.20 1.87
C ASN A 65 1.71 -16.93 0.81
N LYS A 66 0.58 -16.34 0.38
CA LYS A 66 -0.25 -16.91 -0.70
C LYS A 66 0.39 -16.81 -2.07
N ILE A 67 1.23 -15.79 -2.30
CA ILE A 67 2.01 -15.63 -3.53
C ILE A 67 3.10 -16.71 -3.60
N ASP A 68 3.62 -17.15 -2.43
CA ASP A 68 4.63 -18.20 -2.30
C ASP A 68 5.90 -17.91 -3.11
N ASP A 69 6.36 -16.66 -3.03
CA ASP A 69 7.57 -16.18 -3.70
C ASP A 69 8.59 -15.69 -2.66
N ASP A 70 9.67 -16.47 -2.48
CA ASP A 70 10.75 -16.20 -1.53
C ASP A 70 11.51 -14.90 -1.83
N ASN A 71 11.31 -14.32 -3.01
CA ASN A 71 11.92 -13.05 -3.41
C ASN A 71 11.19 -11.83 -2.86
N ILE A 72 10.00 -11.98 -2.27
CA ILE A 72 9.26 -10.87 -1.67
C ILE A 72 9.72 -10.66 -0.23
N GLU A 73 10.17 -9.44 0.07
CA GLU A 73 10.58 -9.01 1.42
C GLU A 73 9.74 -7.82 1.87
N ILE A 74 9.01 -7.97 3.00
CA ILE A 74 8.15 -6.93 3.56
C ILE A 74 8.88 -6.20 4.70
N HIS A 75 9.09 -4.90 4.54
CA HIS A 75 9.69 -4.01 5.53
C HIS A 75 8.61 -3.21 6.27
N ILE A 76 8.33 -3.58 7.52
CA ILE A 76 7.25 -2.99 8.30
C ILE A 76 7.80 -1.84 9.15
N LYS A 77 7.09 -0.69 9.15
CA LYS A 77 7.41 0.51 9.92
C LYS A 77 6.18 1.03 10.65
N ASP A 78 6.37 1.38 11.92
CA ASP A 78 5.35 2.07 12.72
C ASP A 78 5.33 3.56 12.40
N ASN A 79 4.14 4.11 12.20
CA ASN A 79 3.94 5.55 12.06
C ASN A 79 3.09 6.16 13.18
N SER A 80 2.65 5.38 14.15
CA SER A 80 1.81 5.83 15.28
C SER A 80 0.66 6.76 14.85
N SER A 81 0.21 6.67 13.59
CA SER A 81 -0.76 7.57 12.94
C SER A 81 -0.38 9.05 12.94
N ARG A 82 0.91 9.39 13.05
CA ARG A 82 1.43 10.76 13.10
C ARG A 82 2.15 11.14 11.80
N PRO A 83 1.97 12.36 11.28
CA PRO A 83 2.65 12.82 10.05
C PRO A 83 4.17 12.75 10.13
N ARG A 84 4.75 13.18 11.27
CA ARG A 84 6.21 13.15 11.50
C ARG A 84 6.77 11.73 11.46
N ASP A 85 6.12 10.80 12.14
CA ASP A 85 6.59 9.41 12.21
C ASP A 85 6.42 8.72 10.86
N THR A 86 5.36 9.06 10.12
CA THR A 86 5.18 8.61 8.73
C THR A 86 6.31 9.08 7.83
N PHE A 87 6.75 10.34 7.97
CA PHE A 87 7.89 10.87 7.22
C PHE A 87 9.19 10.14 7.57
N LEU A 88 9.46 9.91 8.86
CA LEU A 88 10.65 9.19 9.31
C LEU A 88 10.65 7.74 8.82
N ALA A 89 9.52 7.04 8.91
CA ALA A 89 9.36 5.70 8.38
C ALA A 89 9.61 5.64 6.86
N ALA A 90 9.06 6.60 6.10
CA ALA A 90 9.30 6.69 4.66
C ALA A 90 10.77 6.96 4.33
N LYS A 91 11.44 7.81 5.12
CA LYS A 91 12.86 8.10 4.97
C LYS A 91 13.72 6.84 5.16
N GLU A 92 13.49 6.08 6.23
CA GLU A 92 14.21 4.82 6.49
C GLU A 92 13.99 3.80 5.37
N LEU A 93 12.76 3.68 4.85
CA LEU A 93 12.46 2.79 3.73
C LEU A 93 13.17 3.24 2.44
N ASN A 94 13.23 4.55 2.19
CA ASN A 94 13.94 5.09 1.04
C ASN A 94 15.46 4.83 1.12
N GLU A 95 16.06 5.01 2.30
CA GLU A 95 17.47 4.70 2.56
C GLU A 95 17.77 3.20 2.38
N ALA A 96 16.81 2.33 2.65
CA ALA A 96 16.88 0.89 2.36
C ALA A 96 16.64 0.54 0.87
N GLY A 97 16.45 1.54 0.00
CA GLY A 97 16.24 1.36 -1.44
C GLY A 97 14.83 0.91 -1.83
N ILE A 98 13.85 1.01 -0.93
CA ILE A 98 12.46 0.59 -1.17
C ILE A 98 11.73 1.66 -1.96
N LYS A 99 11.07 1.26 -3.06
CA LYS A 99 10.38 2.16 -3.98
C LYS A 99 8.86 2.07 -3.91
N ILE A 100 8.32 0.95 -3.45
CA ILE A 100 6.89 0.70 -3.33
C ILE A 100 6.54 0.53 -1.87
N VAL A 101 5.57 1.31 -1.38
CA VAL A 101 5.15 1.31 0.02
C VAL A 101 3.64 1.17 0.11
N ILE A 102 3.16 0.21 0.88
CA ILE A 102 1.76 0.07 1.25
C ILE A 102 1.51 0.92 2.50
N GLY A 103 0.48 1.76 2.46
CA GLY A 103 0.21 2.74 3.50
C GLY A 103 0.68 4.16 3.12
N PRO A 104 0.53 5.12 4.03
CA PRO A 104 -0.19 5.03 5.31
C PRO A 104 -1.72 4.97 5.14
N ILE A 105 -2.46 4.85 6.26
CA ILE A 105 -3.92 4.71 6.25
C ILE A 105 -4.61 6.08 6.13
N PHE A 106 -4.17 7.05 6.92
CA PHE A 106 -4.87 8.32 7.08
C PHE A 106 -4.32 9.43 6.19
N GLN A 107 -5.21 10.19 5.57
CA GLN A 107 -4.86 11.30 4.67
C GLN A 107 -3.95 12.36 5.34
N LYS A 108 -4.16 12.66 6.63
CA LYS A 108 -3.33 13.62 7.38
C LYS A 108 -1.82 13.30 7.31
N ASN A 109 -1.48 12.04 7.08
CA ASN A 109 -0.11 11.53 7.06
C ASN A 109 0.55 11.62 5.67
N LEU A 110 -0.18 12.03 4.62
CA LEU A 110 0.30 11.97 3.24
C LEU A 110 1.12 13.19 2.80
N LYS A 111 0.84 14.35 3.38
CA LYS A 111 1.36 15.64 2.89
C LYS A 111 2.90 15.67 2.75
N LEU A 112 3.61 15.11 3.73
CA LEU A 112 5.07 15.12 3.75
C LEU A 112 5.71 14.08 2.81
N LEU A 113 4.92 13.14 2.28
CA LEU A 113 5.41 12.10 1.37
C LEU A 113 5.76 12.62 -0.02
N SER A 114 5.32 13.83 -0.38
CA SER A 114 5.73 14.50 -1.63
C SER A 114 7.25 14.70 -1.75
N SER A 115 7.98 14.66 -0.63
CA SER A 115 9.45 14.76 -0.61
C SER A 115 10.17 13.52 -1.17
N PHE A 116 9.46 12.40 -1.34
CA PHE A 116 10.01 11.13 -1.81
C PHE A 116 9.53 10.85 -3.24
N SER A 117 9.95 11.67 -4.20
CA SER A 117 9.45 11.62 -5.59
C SER A 117 9.72 10.31 -6.33
N ASP A 118 10.73 9.55 -5.92
CA ASP A 118 11.14 8.27 -6.48
C ASP A 118 10.50 7.04 -5.80
N MET A 119 9.63 7.29 -4.80
CA MET A 119 8.83 6.27 -4.13
C MET A 119 7.36 6.39 -4.54
N THR A 120 6.66 5.26 -4.60
CA THR A 120 5.21 5.20 -4.80
C THR A 120 4.54 4.68 -3.54
N PHE A 121 3.57 5.42 -3.02
CA PHE A 121 2.81 5.05 -1.83
C PHE A 121 1.40 4.59 -2.22
N LEU A 122 1.06 3.35 -1.91
CA LEU A 122 -0.28 2.80 -2.05
C LEU A 122 -1.05 3.05 -0.75
N SER A 123 -1.56 4.27 -0.60
CA SER A 123 -2.25 4.68 0.63
C SER A 123 -3.60 4.01 0.76
N LEU A 124 -3.88 3.48 1.95
CA LEU A 124 -5.17 2.84 2.28
C LEU A 124 -6.27 3.86 2.58
N THR A 125 -6.00 5.15 2.41
CA THR A 125 -7.01 6.20 2.60
C THR A 125 -8.15 6.07 1.59
N ASN A 126 -9.36 6.39 2.04
CA ASN A 126 -10.54 6.51 1.19
C ASN A 126 -10.66 7.91 0.54
N LYS A 127 -9.79 8.86 0.88
CA LYS A 127 -9.78 10.22 0.33
C LYS A 127 -8.85 10.32 -0.86
N ILE A 128 -9.33 10.95 -1.93
CA ILE A 128 -8.60 11.08 -3.21
C ILE A 128 -8.20 12.52 -3.52
N GLU A 129 -8.69 13.48 -2.75
CA GLU A 129 -8.40 14.90 -2.98
C GLU A 129 -7.14 15.32 -2.24
N SER A 130 -6.38 16.24 -2.86
CA SER A 130 -5.17 16.84 -2.28
C SER A 130 -4.05 15.85 -1.91
N ASN A 131 -4.02 14.66 -2.53
CA ASN A 131 -2.93 13.71 -2.34
C ASN A 131 -1.70 14.14 -3.16
N PRO A 132 -0.48 13.90 -2.65
CA PRO A 132 0.74 14.05 -3.43
C PRO A 132 0.72 13.20 -4.71
N LYS A 133 1.47 13.61 -5.74
CA LYS A 133 1.49 12.90 -7.05
C LYS A 133 2.01 11.46 -6.98
N ASN A 134 2.87 11.19 -6.03
CA ASN A 134 3.45 9.86 -5.77
C ASN A 134 2.62 9.00 -4.80
N VAL A 135 1.39 9.44 -4.48
CA VAL A 135 0.45 8.72 -3.63
C VAL A 135 -0.76 8.27 -4.42
N ILE A 136 -0.99 6.98 -4.47
CA ILE A 136 -2.16 6.35 -5.08
C ILE A 136 -3.10 5.92 -3.94
N SER A 137 -4.33 6.46 -3.91
CA SER A 137 -5.36 6.02 -2.97
C SER A 137 -5.96 4.70 -3.45
N VAL A 138 -5.79 3.65 -2.65
CA VAL A 138 -6.32 2.29 -2.93
C VAL A 138 -7.50 1.94 -2.03
N GLY A 139 -7.85 2.81 -1.08
CA GLY A 139 -9.03 2.63 -0.25
C GLY A 139 -10.35 2.78 -1.04
N VAL A 140 -11.40 2.14 -0.54
CA VAL A 140 -12.74 2.28 -1.10
C VAL A 140 -13.25 3.70 -0.84
N ASN A 141 -13.32 4.54 -1.87
CA ASN A 141 -13.72 5.93 -1.77
C ASN A 141 -15.19 6.15 -2.19
N ALA A 142 -15.75 7.31 -1.84
CA ALA A 142 -17.14 7.64 -2.12
C ALA A 142 -17.48 7.60 -3.62
N ILE A 143 -16.54 7.98 -4.51
CA ILE A 143 -16.77 7.95 -5.96
C ILE A 143 -16.95 6.52 -6.47
N SER A 144 -16.10 5.58 -6.03
CA SER A 144 -16.21 4.18 -6.44
C SER A 144 -17.51 3.54 -5.92
N GLN A 145 -17.91 3.87 -4.69
CA GLN A 145 -19.19 3.42 -4.12
C GLN A 145 -20.39 3.97 -4.92
N ILE A 146 -20.43 5.27 -5.18
CA ILE A 146 -21.52 5.89 -5.96
C ILE A 146 -21.57 5.34 -7.38
N ASN A 147 -20.42 5.11 -8.04
CA ASN A 147 -20.40 4.48 -9.35
C ASN A 147 -20.97 3.05 -9.35
N THR A 148 -20.69 2.29 -8.29
CA THR A 148 -21.26 0.94 -8.13
C THR A 148 -22.78 1.01 -7.93
N ILE A 149 -23.26 1.91 -7.07
CA ILE A 149 -24.70 2.16 -6.88
C ILE A 149 -25.34 2.57 -8.21
N LYS A 150 -24.74 3.50 -8.94
CA LYS A 150 -25.25 3.94 -10.26
C LYS A 150 -25.38 2.78 -11.26
N LYS A 151 -24.37 1.89 -11.31
CA LYS A 151 -24.42 0.68 -12.17
C LYS A 151 -25.55 -0.25 -11.76
N PHE A 152 -25.73 -0.45 -10.44
CA PHE A 152 -26.82 -1.27 -9.90
C PHE A 152 -28.19 -0.70 -10.24
N LEU A 153 -28.43 0.58 -9.96
CA LEU A 153 -29.70 1.25 -10.27
C LEU A 153 -30.05 1.13 -11.76
N LYS A 154 -29.05 1.32 -12.64
CA LYS A 154 -29.24 1.15 -14.10
C LYS A 154 -29.58 -0.28 -14.48
N LYS A 155 -28.90 -1.27 -13.90
CA LYS A 155 -29.12 -2.68 -14.17
C LYS A 155 -30.53 -3.13 -13.78
N GLU A 156 -30.99 -2.68 -12.62
CA GLU A 156 -32.31 -3.05 -12.06
C GLU A 156 -33.44 -2.11 -12.51
N ASN A 157 -33.18 -1.16 -13.42
CA ASN A 157 -34.15 -0.16 -13.91
C ASN A 157 -34.82 0.64 -12.79
N LEU A 158 -34.09 0.95 -11.72
CA LEU A 158 -34.60 1.69 -10.57
C LEU A 158 -34.47 3.19 -10.81
N GLU A 159 -35.49 3.81 -11.39
CA GLU A 159 -35.51 5.24 -11.69
C GLU A 159 -35.88 6.12 -10.47
N ARG A 160 -36.60 5.57 -9.51
CA ARG A 160 -37.02 6.28 -8.29
C ARG A 160 -36.21 5.82 -7.11
N SER A 161 -35.14 6.56 -6.80
CA SER A 161 -34.28 6.27 -5.65
C SER A 161 -34.17 7.47 -4.74
N LEU A 162 -34.33 7.24 -3.43
CA LEU A 162 -34.05 8.20 -2.38
C LEU A 162 -32.63 7.97 -1.86
N PHE A 163 -31.83 9.02 -1.84
CA PHE A 163 -30.48 8.97 -1.32
C PHE A 163 -30.44 9.59 0.09
N LEU A 164 -30.15 8.78 1.09
CA LEU A 164 -30.03 9.20 2.47
C LEU A 164 -28.55 9.50 2.77
N ILE A 165 -28.26 10.73 3.17
CA ILE A 165 -26.91 11.19 3.46
C ILE A 165 -26.82 11.58 4.94
N PRO A 166 -25.95 10.96 5.74
CA PRO A 166 -25.76 11.34 7.13
C PRO A 166 -25.10 12.72 7.23
N ASN A 167 -25.57 13.56 8.12
CA ASN A 167 -25.00 14.87 8.43
C ASN A 167 -23.75 14.73 9.30
N THR A 168 -22.70 14.14 8.75
CA THR A 168 -21.41 13.90 9.39
C THR A 168 -20.29 14.59 8.61
N SER A 169 -19.06 14.51 9.09
CA SER A 169 -17.88 14.99 8.37
C SER A 169 -17.70 14.35 6.98
N PHE A 170 -18.37 13.22 6.72
CA PHE A 170 -18.32 12.49 5.45
C PHE A 170 -19.33 12.99 4.39
N LYS A 171 -20.28 13.85 4.79
CA LYS A 171 -21.35 14.38 3.93
C LYS A 171 -20.78 15.05 2.65
N ASN A 172 -19.78 15.92 2.83
CA ASN A 172 -19.22 16.68 1.72
C ASN A 172 -18.56 15.74 0.68
N GLU A 173 -17.93 14.67 1.10
CA GLU A 173 -17.32 13.68 0.20
C GLU A 173 -18.38 12.93 -0.61
N ILE A 174 -19.51 12.56 0.03
CA ILE A 174 -20.62 11.90 -0.64
C ILE A 174 -21.23 12.86 -1.67
N GLU A 175 -21.50 14.11 -1.31
CA GLU A 175 -22.07 15.12 -2.22
C GLU A 175 -21.15 15.40 -3.42
N LEU A 176 -19.84 15.49 -3.18
CA LEU A 176 -18.85 15.63 -4.24
C LEU A 176 -18.82 14.39 -5.15
N ALA A 177 -18.90 13.18 -4.58
CA ALA A 177 -18.94 11.96 -5.35
C ALA A 177 -20.20 11.86 -6.23
N ILE A 178 -21.34 12.22 -5.71
CA ILE A 178 -22.61 12.32 -6.47
C ILE A 178 -22.43 13.28 -7.66
N LYS A 179 -21.87 14.46 -7.42
CA LYS A 179 -21.59 15.46 -8.48
C LYS A 179 -20.61 14.94 -9.53
N LYS A 180 -19.47 14.36 -9.11
CA LYS A 180 -18.44 13.83 -10.02
C LYS A 180 -18.92 12.64 -10.86
N THR A 181 -19.75 11.78 -10.29
CA THR A 181 -20.28 10.62 -10.99
C THR A 181 -21.49 10.93 -11.87
N LYS A 182 -22.00 12.17 -11.84
CA LYS A 182 -23.21 12.59 -12.53
C LYS A 182 -24.39 11.65 -12.26
N LEU A 183 -24.52 11.19 -11.01
CA LEU A 183 -25.65 10.38 -10.59
C LEU A 183 -26.88 11.30 -10.55
N ASN A 184 -27.89 11.00 -11.39
CA ASN A 184 -29.14 11.72 -11.39
C ASN A 184 -30.01 11.21 -10.25
N LEU A 185 -30.14 11.98 -9.19
CA LEU A 185 -30.99 11.67 -8.05
C LEU A 185 -32.23 12.54 -8.08
N LYS A 186 -33.40 11.92 -8.12
CA LYS A 186 -34.67 12.65 -7.98
C LYS A 186 -34.86 13.20 -6.57
N ASN A 187 -34.48 12.43 -5.56
CA ASN A 187 -34.61 12.79 -4.16
C ASN A 187 -33.35 12.55 -3.37
N LYS A 188 -32.89 13.57 -2.65
CA LYS A 188 -31.78 13.52 -1.70
C LYS A 188 -32.28 14.04 -0.35
N PHE A 189 -32.03 13.28 0.70
CA PHE A 189 -32.34 13.66 2.06
C PHE A 189 -31.11 13.59 2.95
N VAL A 190 -30.80 14.69 3.62
CA VAL A 190 -29.74 14.75 4.61
C VAL A 190 -30.36 14.58 5.99
N TYR A 191 -29.93 13.54 6.72
CA TYR A 191 -30.44 13.22 8.04
C TYR A 191 -29.42 13.47 9.14
N ASP A 192 -29.90 13.79 10.33
CA ASP A 192 -29.05 13.89 11.51
C ASP A 192 -28.87 12.51 12.14
N THR A 193 -27.67 12.27 12.71
CA THR A 193 -27.35 11.00 13.39
C THR A 193 -27.81 11.00 14.87
N ASP A 194 -28.26 12.14 15.42
CA ASP A 194 -28.88 12.19 16.73
C ASP A 194 -30.22 11.43 16.68
N PRO A 195 -30.45 10.42 17.55
CA PRO A 195 -31.66 9.61 17.52
C PRO A 195 -32.96 10.42 17.68
N THR A 196 -32.91 11.48 18.47
CA THR A 196 -34.11 12.35 18.74
C THR A 196 -34.49 13.10 17.47
N ILE A 197 -33.51 13.73 16.81
CA ILE A 197 -33.73 14.48 15.57
C ILE A 197 -34.09 13.53 14.42
N LEU A 198 -33.47 12.36 14.37
CA LEU A 198 -33.71 11.37 13.33
C LEU A 198 -35.15 10.88 13.33
N THR A 199 -35.75 10.66 14.50
CA THR A 199 -37.17 10.22 14.61
C THR A 199 -38.11 11.20 13.91
N ASP A 200 -37.96 12.49 14.18
CA ASP A 200 -38.78 13.54 13.55
C ASP A 200 -38.55 13.65 12.04
N GLN A 201 -37.31 13.35 11.62
CA GLN A 201 -36.93 13.38 10.21
C GLN A 201 -37.48 12.19 9.42
N ILE A 202 -37.54 10.99 10.03
CA ILE A 202 -38.10 9.78 9.41
C ILE A 202 -39.59 9.98 9.11
N GLU A 203 -40.33 10.57 9.99
CA GLU A 203 -41.76 10.89 9.75
C GLU A 203 -41.97 11.80 8.53
N LYS A 204 -41.05 12.73 8.29
CA LYS A 204 -41.08 13.59 7.10
C LYS A 204 -40.79 12.84 5.82
N ILE A 205 -39.87 11.85 5.86
CA ILE A 205 -39.48 11.05 4.68
C ILE A 205 -40.62 10.11 4.27
N THR A 206 -41.35 9.53 5.24
CA THR A 206 -42.42 8.57 4.97
C THR A 206 -43.68 9.21 4.36
N ARG A 207 -43.76 10.54 4.34
CA ARG A 207 -44.85 11.31 3.72
C ARG A 207 -44.62 11.63 2.24
N TYR A 208 -43.47 11.24 1.66
CA TYR A 208 -43.13 11.37 0.25
C TYR A 208 -43.28 10.03 -0.51
#